data_1729cb82eab3e56a7b069ed2ad8ea4f6
#
_entry.id   1729cb82eab3e56a7b069ed2ad8ea4f6
#
_cell.length_a   1.000
_cell.length_b   1.000
_cell.length_c   1.000
_cell.angle_alpha   90.00
_cell.angle_beta   90.00
_cell.angle_gamma   90.00
#
_symmetry.space_group_name_H-M   'P 1'
#
loop_
_entity.id
_entity.type
_entity.pdbx_description
1 polymer ?
#
loop_
_entity_poly.entity_id
_entity_poly.type
_entity_poly.pdbx_seq_one_letter_code
_entity_poly.pdbx_strand_id
1 'polypeptide(L)'
;MGKLKICIVEDEDLIRITLCDELLEEGFDVVSFVNANDCLNYIENNLVDIIITDLRLPDINGLELLSKIKVKHPKIEMLVMTAYGSIDTAIEAMKIGAFNYLMKPFSTDELLVNIQKLIEFKNLRSRCETIDFTYQNKYSYDSYIGQSHFVKELKKMLQYAVNTNSPVLITGETGTGKELVANIIHYNSPRKERPFIKVSCAILPREMFESELFGHIKGAFTGAIKDRIGKLEEANGGTLFLDDVDDIPLELQVKLLRFIQEGEIQRIGSNKTIKLDIKVISATKKDLCELSEKGIFRKDLYYRLNVLPINLLPVRSRVEDVPILFEHFVKIFAKNRIKISESVFDVLKNYNWPGNIREIKNIAERTVIMTENNTIQITSLPLEIIQNSKITKYEIGSKSLNEILADLEIQLLKEALQKSNYNKTHAAKLLKIPLNTLRSKLEKYGIAD
;
A
#
# COMPACT_ATOMS: atom_id res chain seq x y z
N MET A 1 -8.86 -10.67 27.51
CA MET A 1 -9.67 -9.51 27.14
C MET A 1 -10.27 -8.97 28.42
N GLY A 2 -10.17 -7.65 28.71
CA GLY A 2 -10.86 -7.06 29.86
C GLY A 2 -12.37 -7.15 29.63
N LYS A 3 -13.13 -7.25 30.74
CA LYS A 3 -14.60 -7.20 30.67
C LYS A 3 -15.01 -5.83 30.12
N LEU A 4 -15.99 -5.80 29.22
CA LEU A 4 -16.58 -4.54 28.71
C LEU A 4 -17.33 -3.84 29.83
N LYS A 5 -17.09 -2.53 29.98
CA LYS A 5 -17.72 -1.71 31.03
C LYS A 5 -18.93 -1.00 30.45
N ILE A 6 -20.10 -1.31 31.03
CA ILE A 6 -21.39 -0.75 30.69
C ILE A 6 -21.85 0.21 31.79
N CYS A 7 -22.28 1.39 31.38
CA CYS A 7 -22.83 2.39 32.28
C CYS A 7 -24.34 2.46 32.04
N ILE A 8 -25.17 2.28 33.09
CA ILE A 8 -26.62 2.41 33.03
C ILE A 8 -27.02 3.72 33.68
N VAL A 9 -27.85 4.52 33.01
CA VAL A 9 -28.43 5.76 33.56
C VAL A 9 -29.96 5.64 33.50
N GLU A 10 -30.55 5.46 34.68
CA GLU A 10 -31.99 5.16 34.84
C GLU A 10 -32.45 5.64 36.21
N ASP A 11 -33.49 6.43 36.27
CA ASP A 11 -33.99 6.99 37.53
C ASP A 11 -34.92 6.02 38.28
N GLU A 12 -35.60 5.11 37.56
CA GLU A 12 -36.41 4.06 38.20
C GLU A 12 -35.55 2.97 38.82
N ASP A 13 -35.52 2.88 40.18
CA ASP A 13 -34.70 1.91 40.93
C ASP A 13 -34.92 0.47 40.48
N LEU A 14 -36.17 0.05 40.26
CA LEU A 14 -36.53 -1.31 39.89
C LEU A 14 -35.90 -1.71 38.54
N ILE A 15 -36.07 -0.83 37.55
CA ILE A 15 -35.48 -1.06 36.21
C ILE A 15 -33.96 -1.06 36.26
N ARG A 16 -33.38 -0.05 36.94
CA ARG A 16 -31.93 0.10 37.06
C ARG A 16 -31.28 -1.13 37.69
N ILE A 17 -31.83 -1.61 38.84
CA ILE A 17 -31.29 -2.79 39.55
C ILE A 17 -31.45 -4.04 38.68
N THR A 18 -32.62 -4.28 38.10
CA THR A 18 -32.86 -5.44 37.23
C THR A 18 -31.87 -5.48 36.06
N LEU A 19 -31.69 -4.37 35.37
CA LEU A 19 -30.74 -4.30 34.25
C LEU A 19 -29.28 -4.50 34.70
N CYS A 20 -28.92 -4.01 35.89
CA CYS A 20 -27.60 -4.24 36.44
C CYS A 20 -27.37 -5.73 36.72
N ASP A 21 -28.30 -6.39 37.39
CA ASP A 21 -28.17 -7.80 37.77
C ASP A 21 -28.09 -8.69 36.51
N GLU A 22 -28.97 -8.50 35.55
CA GLU A 22 -28.99 -9.24 34.29
C GLU A 22 -27.67 -9.09 33.50
N LEU A 23 -27.15 -7.86 33.38
CA LEU A 23 -25.90 -7.64 32.64
C LEU A 23 -24.66 -8.12 33.42
N LEU A 24 -24.70 -8.12 34.75
CA LEU A 24 -23.65 -8.73 35.59
C LEU A 24 -23.62 -10.25 35.44
N GLU A 25 -24.80 -10.91 35.39
CA GLU A 25 -24.94 -12.35 35.13
C GLU A 25 -24.35 -12.76 33.78
N GLU A 26 -24.54 -11.90 32.75
CA GLU A 26 -23.96 -12.08 31.42
C GLU A 26 -22.45 -11.78 31.36
N GLY A 27 -21.86 -11.38 32.48
CA GLY A 27 -20.42 -11.23 32.64
C GLY A 27 -19.83 -9.87 32.28
N PHE A 28 -20.66 -8.85 32.07
CA PHE A 28 -20.23 -7.47 31.88
C PHE A 28 -19.74 -6.82 33.18
N ASP A 29 -18.93 -5.76 33.08
CA ASP A 29 -18.60 -4.87 34.21
C ASP A 29 -19.61 -3.72 34.19
N VAL A 30 -20.51 -3.65 35.18
CA VAL A 30 -21.64 -2.74 35.15
C VAL A 30 -21.55 -1.72 36.27
N VAL A 31 -21.78 -0.45 35.93
CA VAL A 31 -21.97 0.63 36.88
C VAL A 31 -23.28 1.37 36.54
N SER A 32 -24.01 1.85 37.55
CA SER A 32 -25.29 2.51 37.31
C SER A 32 -25.42 3.83 38.06
N PHE A 33 -26.19 4.75 37.48
CA PHE A 33 -26.44 6.10 37.99
C PHE A 33 -27.93 6.43 37.90
N VAL A 34 -28.41 7.21 38.87
CA VAL A 34 -29.81 7.68 38.92
C VAL A 34 -30.00 8.89 38.01
N ASN A 35 -28.95 9.63 37.76
CA ASN A 35 -28.96 10.86 36.98
C ASN A 35 -27.79 10.97 36.01
N ALA A 36 -27.94 11.84 35.03
CA ALA A 36 -26.94 11.99 33.98
C ALA A 36 -25.66 12.71 34.42
N ASN A 37 -25.75 13.65 35.39
CA ASN A 37 -24.59 14.40 35.86
C ASN A 37 -23.58 13.49 36.57
N ASP A 38 -24.05 12.52 37.38
CA ASP A 38 -23.19 11.54 38.03
C ASP A 38 -22.47 10.65 37.01
N CYS A 39 -23.19 10.23 35.97
CA CYS A 39 -22.61 9.49 34.84
C CYS A 39 -21.51 10.35 34.15
N LEU A 40 -21.78 11.62 33.83
CA LEU A 40 -20.80 12.53 33.21
C LEU A 40 -19.54 12.69 34.07
N ASN A 41 -19.69 12.87 35.38
CA ASN A 41 -18.57 12.97 36.30
C ASN A 41 -17.74 11.66 36.37
N TYR A 42 -18.42 10.52 36.30
CA TYR A 42 -17.77 9.22 36.33
C TYR A 42 -16.91 8.97 35.07
N ILE A 43 -17.44 9.26 33.89
CA ILE A 43 -16.74 9.02 32.62
C ILE A 43 -15.53 9.94 32.40
N GLU A 44 -15.42 11.08 33.12
CA GLU A 44 -14.23 11.94 33.07
C GLU A 44 -12.98 11.24 33.62
N ASN A 45 -13.14 10.34 34.59
CA ASN A 45 -12.04 9.66 35.27
C ASN A 45 -11.99 8.14 35.02
N ASN A 46 -12.97 7.58 34.31
CA ASN A 46 -13.09 6.15 34.10
C ASN A 46 -13.36 5.82 32.64
N LEU A 47 -12.75 4.73 32.15
CA LEU A 47 -13.04 4.22 30.81
C LEU A 47 -14.38 3.49 30.83
N VAL A 48 -15.27 3.89 29.95
CA VAL A 48 -16.58 3.28 29.72
C VAL A 48 -16.70 2.91 28.25
N ASP A 49 -17.23 1.73 27.98
CA ASP A 49 -17.38 1.22 26.63
C ASP A 49 -18.74 1.51 26.01
N ILE A 50 -19.80 1.33 26.80
CA ILE A 50 -21.19 1.45 26.39
C ILE A 50 -21.96 2.20 27.47
N ILE A 51 -22.85 3.09 27.04
CA ILE A 51 -23.82 3.74 27.94
C ILE A 51 -25.22 3.36 27.49
N ILE A 52 -26.04 2.92 28.45
CA ILE A 52 -27.46 2.65 28.26
C ILE A 52 -28.20 3.68 29.10
N THR A 53 -28.98 4.57 28.48
CA THR A 53 -29.62 5.67 29.17
C THR A 53 -31.10 5.76 28.89
N ASP A 54 -31.91 6.10 29.91
CA ASP A 54 -33.28 6.55 29.64
C ASP A 54 -33.25 7.94 28.99
N LEU A 55 -34.27 8.21 28.23
CA LEU A 55 -34.56 9.55 27.66
C LEU A 55 -34.97 10.55 28.75
N ARG A 56 -35.78 10.13 29.71
CA ARG A 56 -36.30 10.98 30.78
C ARG A 56 -35.46 10.75 32.03
N LEU A 57 -34.60 11.68 32.36
CA LEU A 57 -33.81 11.68 33.57
C LEU A 57 -34.14 12.92 34.42
N PRO A 58 -33.95 12.89 35.73
CA PRO A 58 -34.40 13.95 36.64
C PRO A 58 -33.65 15.27 36.47
N ASP A 59 -32.43 15.26 35.92
CA ASP A 59 -31.54 16.41 35.80
C ASP A 59 -31.45 16.94 34.36
N ILE A 60 -30.97 16.14 33.43
CA ILE A 60 -30.91 16.49 32.01
C ILE A 60 -31.48 15.37 31.13
N ASN A 61 -32.06 15.75 29.98
CA ASN A 61 -32.62 14.77 29.06
C ASN A 61 -31.55 13.85 28.48
N GLY A 62 -31.85 12.56 28.27
CA GLY A 62 -30.97 11.56 27.70
C GLY A 62 -30.40 11.93 26.31
N LEU A 63 -31.12 12.73 25.50
CA LEU A 63 -30.62 13.29 24.24
C LEU A 63 -29.54 14.34 24.48
N GLU A 64 -29.67 15.16 25.51
CA GLU A 64 -28.66 16.14 25.88
C GLU A 64 -27.39 15.43 26.44
N LEU A 65 -27.59 14.39 27.25
CA LEU A 65 -26.50 13.51 27.71
C LEU A 65 -25.75 12.90 26.52
N LEU A 66 -26.49 12.32 25.53
CA LEU A 66 -25.93 11.77 24.31
C LEU A 66 -25.09 12.81 23.54
N SER A 67 -25.63 14.01 23.36
CA SER A 67 -24.92 15.10 22.67
C SER A 67 -23.62 15.47 23.36
N LYS A 68 -23.65 15.67 24.70
CA LYS A 68 -22.47 15.99 25.48
C LYS A 68 -21.39 14.91 25.40
N ILE A 69 -21.79 13.63 25.48
CA ILE A 69 -20.87 12.49 25.41
C ILE A 69 -20.27 12.35 23.99
N LYS A 70 -21.08 12.45 22.93
CA LYS A 70 -20.55 12.31 21.57
C LYS A 70 -19.59 13.43 21.18
N VAL A 71 -19.70 14.64 21.77
CA VAL A 71 -18.75 15.74 21.57
C VAL A 71 -17.43 15.48 22.30
N LYS A 72 -17.45 15.06 23.60
CA LYS A 72 -16.25 14.88 24.43
C LYS A 72 -15.61 13.49 24.26
N HIS A 73 -16.43 12.45 24.11
CA HIS A 73 -16.05 11.03 24.09
C HIS A 73 -16.68 10.30 22.91
N PRO A 74 -16.33 10.61 21.64
CA PRO A 74 -16.99 10.07 20.44
C PRO A 74 -16.85 8.54 20.27
N LYS A 75 -15.97 7.90 21.06
CA LYS A 75 -15.75 6.43 21.03
C LYS A 75 -16.71 5.66 21.94
N ILE A 76 -17.40 6.33 22.86
CA ILE A 76 -18.42 5.70 23.70
C ILE A 76 -19.68 5.52 22.87
N GLU A 77 -20.15 4.28 22.77
CA GLU A 77 -21.40 3.99 22.07
C GLU A 77 -22.57 4.02 23.05
N MET A 78 -23.73 4.49 22.56
CA MET A 78 -24.91 4.70 23.42
C MET A 78 -26.14 4.03 22.88
N LEU A 79 -26.86 3.32 23.76
CA LEU A 79 -28.22 2.84 23.57
C LEU A 79 -29.18 3.72 24.39
N VAL A 80 -30.25 4.15 23.75
CA VAL A 80 -31.26 5.00 24.42
C VAL A 80 -32.52 4.18 24.70
N MET A 81 -32.99 4.19 25.95
CA MET A 81 -34.23 3.55 26.36
C MET A 81 -35.38 4.59 26.44
N THR A 82 -36.58 4.22 26.13
CA THR A 82 -37.74 5.13 26.21
C THR A 82 -39.06 4.42 26.44
N ALA A 83 -39.86 4.90 27.35
CA ALA A 83 -41.24 4.41 27.58
C ALA A 83 -42.23 5.12 26.64
N TYR A 84 -41.90 6.31 26.10
CA TYR A 84 -42.75 7.13 25.25
C TYR A 84 -42.00 7.58 24.00
N GLY A 85 -41.68 6.62 23.12
CA GLY A 85 -41.01 6.93 21.85
C GLY A 85 -42.02 7.44 20.83
N SER A 86 -42.08 8.76 20.57
CA SER A 86 -42.53 9.17 19.26
C SER A 86 -41.44 8.77 18.25
N ILE A 87 -41.83 8.42 17.04
CA ILE A 87 -40.89 8.14 15.93
C ILE A 87 -39.87 9.29 15.79
N ASP A 88 -40.29 10.52 16.10
CA ASP A 88 -39.47 11.71 16.01
C ASP A 88 -38.30 11.73 17.02
N THR A 89 -38.53 11.33 18.28
CA THR A 89 -37.47 11.27 19.31
C THR A 89 -36.44 10.18 19.04
N ALA A 90 -36.88 9.06 18.49
CA ALA A 90 -35.99 7.99 18.05
C ALA A 90 -35.10 8.44 16.87
N ILE A 91 -35.70 9.12 15.88
CA ILE A 91 -34.96 9.71 14.75
C ILE A 91 -33.97 10.78 15.23
N GLU A 92 -34.31 11.58 16.21
CA GLU A 92 -33.43 12.59 16.77
C GLU A 92 -32.26 11.96 17.51
N ALA A 93 -32.44 10.92 18.33
CA ALA A 93 -31.38 10.17 18.97
C ALA A 93 -30.39 9.61 17.96
N MET A 94 -30.89 9.00 16.88
CA MET A 94 -30.05 8.46 15.80
C MET A 94 -29.26 9.56 15.06
N LYS A 95 -29.86 10.73 14.83
CA LYS A 95 -29.18 11.88 14.20
C LYS A 95 -28.04 12.44 15.07
N ILE A 96 -28.20 12.44 16.38
CA ILE A 96 -27.18 12.88 17.35
C ILE A 96 -26.05 11.85 17.45
N GLY A 97 -26.29 10.57 17.11
CA GLY A 97 -25.29 9.52 17.08
C GLY A 97 -25.49 8.40 18.11
N ALA A 98 -26.73 8.16 18.56
CA ALA A 98 -27.06 6.93 19.27
C ALA A 98 -26.81 5.72 18.35
N PHE A 99 -26.34 4.61 18.91
CA PHE A 99 -26.19 3.36 18.16
C PHE A 99 -27.54 2.74 17.81
N ASN A 100 -28.44 2.72 18.80
CA ASN A 100 -29.83 2.28 18.63
C ASN A 100 -30.68 2.84 19.76
N TYR A 101 -32.02 2.63 19.67
CA TYR A 101 -32.98 2.90 20.74
C TYR A 101 -33.75 1.64 21.07
N LEU A 102 -34.25 1.55 22.32
CA LEU A 102 -35.07 0.46 22.86
C LEU A 102 -36.34 1.02 23.44
N MET A 103 -37.46 0.46 23.05
CA MET A 103 -38.76 0.89 23.56
C MET A 103 -39.17 0.04 24.78
N LYS A 104 -39.42 0.68 25.91
CA LYS A 104 -39.91 0.02 27.12
C LYS A 104 -41.42 -0.30 26.96
N PRO A 105 -41.92 -1.53 27.37
CA PRO A 105 -41.10 -2.62 27.92
C PRO A 105 -40.38 -3.44 26.86
N PHE A 106 -39.13 -3.76 27.09
CA PHE A 106 -38.31 -4.66 26.26
C PHE A 106 -37.89 -5.88 27.06
N SER A 107 -37.53 -6.97 26.38
CA SER A 107 -36.98 -8.15 27.01
C SER A 107 -35.46 -8.06 27.18
N THR A 108 -34.91 -8.80 28.14
CA THR A 108 -33.46 -8.95 28.31
C THR A 108 -32.80 -9.44 27.04
N ASP A 109 -33.41 -10.40 26.34
CA ASP A 109 -32.90 -10.90 25.06
C ASP A 109 -32.79 -9.80 24.01
N GLU A 110 -33.77 -8.89 23.94
CA GLU A 110 -33.73 -7.76 23.00
C GLU A 110 -32.59 -6.79 23.32
N LEU A 111 -32.38 -6.51 24.62
CA LEU A 111 -31.26 -5.69 25.06
C LEU A 111 -29.93 -6.35 24.73
N LEU A 112 -29.74 -7.63 25.02
CA LEU A 112 -28.52 -8.39 24.75
C LEU A 112 -28.19 -8.45 23.26
N VAL A 113 -29.20 -8.66 22.40
CA VAL A 113 -29.02 -8.63 20.94
C VAL A 113 -28.49 -7.26 20.48
N ASN A 114 -29.00 -6.15 21.02
CA ASN A 114 -28.53 -4.81 20.70
C ASN A 114 -27.12 -4.57 21.22
N ILE A 115 -26.77 -5.03 22.41
CA ILE A 115 -25.41 -4.97 22.97
C ILE A 115 -24.43 -5.78 22.10
N GLN A 116 -24.81 -7.00 21.69
CA GLN A 116 -23.98 -7.83 20.81
C GLN A 116 -23.70 -7.13 19.46
N LYS A 117 -24.71 -6.59 18.81
CA LYS A 117 -24.53 -5.80 17.57
C LYS A 117 -23.60 -4.61 17.78
N LEU A 118 -23.72 -3.92 18.90
CA LEU A 118 -22.87 -2.80 19.26
C LEU A 118 -21.43 -3.25 19.48
N ILE A 119 -21.20 -4.39 20.14
CA ILE A 119 -19.86 -4.98 20.34
C ILE A 119 -19.25 -5.36 18.99
N GLU A 120 -20.01 -5.99 18.09
CA GLU A 120 -19.55 -6.32 16.75
C GLU A 120 -19.15 -5.06 15.97
N PHE A 121 -19.98 -4.04 16.00
CA PHE A 121 -19.70 -2.74 15.37
C PHE A 121 -18.42 -2.11 15.93
N LYS A 122 -18.28 -2.06 17.27
CA LYS A 122 -17.08 -1.54 17.95
C LYS A 122 -15.82 -2.34 17.59
N ASN A 123 -15.91 -3.66 17.53
CA ASN A 123 -14.81 -4.53 17.14
C ASN A 123 -14.39 -4.33 15.67
N LEU A 124 -15.35 -4.20 14.76
CA LEU A 124 -15.10 -3.89 13.36
C LEU A 124 -14.40 -2.53 13.22
N ARG A 125 -14.92 -1.51 13.91
CA ARG A 125 -14.33 -0.16 13.91
C ARG A 125 -12.91 -0.16 14.46
N SER A 126 -12.65 -0.83 15.58
CA SER A 126 -11.31 -0.95 16.17
C SER A 126 -10.35 -1.70 15.26
N ARG A 127 -10.82 -2.75 14.55
CA ARG A 127 -10.02 -3.45 13.54
C ARG A 127 -9.68 -2.52 12.38
N CYS A 128 -10.61 -1.74 11.87
CA CYS A 128 -10.36 -0.75 10.84
C CYS A 128 -9.33 0.30 11.30
N GLU A 129 -9.50 0.89 12.50
CA GLU A 129 -8.56 1.87 13.07
C GLU A 129 -7.14 1.26 13.24
N THR A 130 -7.03 0.02 13.69
CA THR A 130 -5.75 -0.69 13.83
C THR A 130 -5.10 -0.95 12.48
N ILE A 131 -5.88 -1.34 11.49
CA ILE A 131 -5.43 -1.55 10.11
C ILE A 131 -4.92 -0.23 9.54
N ASP A 132 -5.68 0.85 9.67
CA ASP A 132 -5.32 2.17 9.16
C ASP A 132 -4.05 2.72 9.83
N PHE A 133 -3.92 2.58 11.15
CA PHE A 133 -2.70 2.94 11.88
C PHE A 133 -1.49 2.11 11.43
N THR A 134 -1.69 0.82 11.19
CA THR A 134 -0.65 -0.07 10.69
C THR A 134 -0.23 0.34 9.27
N TYR A 135 -1.17 0.68 8.39
CA TYR A 135 -0.86 1.13 7.04
C TYR A 135 -0.22 2.52 7.01
N GLN A 136 -0.64 3.46 7.86
CA GLN A 136 -0.01 4.79 7.96
C GLN A 136 1.46 4.69 8.39
N ASN A 137 1.76 3.86 9.40
CA ASN A 137 3.14 3.62 9.83
C ASN A 137 3.96 2.88 8.76
N LYS A 138 3.34 1.94 8.05
CA LYS A 138 3.97 1.16 6.99
C LYS A 138 4.31 1.99 5.76
N TYR A 139 3.52 3.04 5.47
CA TYR A 139 3.65 3.88 4.28
C TYR A 139 3.96 5.34 4.60
N SER A 140 4.77 5.58 5.64
CA SER A 140 5.35 6.90 5.90
C SER A 140 6.32 7.31 4.78
N TYR A 141 6.71 8.57 4.71
CA TYR A 141 7.73 9.05 3.75
C TYR A 141 9.06 8.29 3.89
N ASP A 142 9.39 7.81 5.10
CA ASP A 142 10.61 7.06 5.39
C ASP A 142 10.59 5.61 4.90
N SER A 143 9.42 5.12 4.50
CA SER A 143 9.27 3.79 3.90
C SER A 143 9.94 3.70 2.53
N TYR A 144 10.14 4.83 1.83
CA TYR A 144 11.00 4.87 0.66
C TYR A 144 12.46 5.06 1.10
N ILE A 145 13.14 3.93 1.24
CA ILE A 145 14.46 3.84 1.85
C ILE A 145 15.54 4.33 0.89
N GLY A 146 16.47 5.12 1.41
CA GLY A 146 17.63 5.65 0.73
C GLY A 146 18.09 6.97 1.36
N GLN A 147 19.34 7.35 1.06
CA GLN A 147 19.95 8.60 1.52
C GLN A 147 20.51 9.45 0.37
N SER A 148 20.41 8.95 -0.86
CA SER A 148 20.83 9.68 -2.06
C SER A 148 20.12 11.03 -2.18
N HIS A 149 20.75 11.94 -2.90
CA HIS A 149 20.13 13.24 -3.22
C HIS A 149 18.76 13.05 -3.90
N PHE A 150 18.66 12.05 -4.79
CA PHE A 150 17.41 11.70 -5.44
C PHE A 150 16.30 11.38 -4.43
N VAL A 151 16.57 10.53 -3.42
CA VAL A 151 15.54 10.15 -2.41
C VAL A 151 15.09 11.36 -1.60
N LYS A 152 16.01 12.28 -1.27
CA LYS A 152 15.68 13.53 -0.57
C LYS A 152 14.75 14.42 -1.41
N GLU A 153 15.04 14.59 -2.68
CA GLU A 153 14.19 15.36 -3.60
C GLU A 153 12.83 14.66 -3.85
N LEU A 154 12.85 13.32 -3.99
CA LEU A 154 11.61 12.54 -4.10
C LEU A 154 10.69 12.78 -2.89
N LYS A 155 11.22 12.75 -1.65
CA LYS A 155 10.43 13.01 -0.44
C LYS A 155 9.78 14.39 -0.45
N LYS A 156 10.46 15.43 -0.97
CA LYS A 156 9.87 16.76 -1.17
C LYS A 156 8.74 16.75 -2.20
N MET A 157 8.97 16.08 -3.35
CA MET A 157 7.94 15.93 -4.38
C MET A 157 6.70 15.20 -3.87
N LEU A 158 6.88 14.17 -3.01
CA LEU A 158 5.78 13.44 -2.38
C LEU A 158 4.93 14.35 -1.48
N GLN A 159 5.52 15.33 -0.78
CA GLN A 159 4.76 16.30 0.03
C GLN A 159 3.82 17.16 -0.83
N TYR A 160 4.25 17.56 -2.03
CA TYR A 160 3.36 18.24 -2.98
C TYR A 160 2.27 17.30 -3.51
N ALA A 161 2.67 16.07 -3.88
CA ALA A 161 1.75 15.08 -4.41
C ALA A 161 0.64 14.71 -3.41
N VAL A 162 0.94 14.66 -2.12
CA VAL A 162 0.00 14.37 -1.03
C VAL A 162 -1.10 15.43 -0.95
N ASN A 163 -0.75 16.70 -1.04
CA ASN A 163 -1.65 17.83 -0.80
C ASN A 163 -2.44 18.30 -2.04
N THR A 164 -2.17 17.76 -3.22
CA THR A 164 -2.90 18.11 -4.45
C THR A 164 -3.95 17.06 -4.81
N ASN A 165 -5.07 17.48 -5.41
CA ASN A 165 -6.02 16.60 -6.07
C ASN A 165 -5.69 16.33 -7.55
N SER A 166 -4.66 17.00 -8.09
CA SER A 166 -4.25 16.81 -9.48
C SER A 166 -3.76 15.39 -9.75
N PRO A 167 -3.91 14.86 -10.96
CA PRO A 167 -3.35 13.58 -11.37
C PRO A 167 -1.84 13.53 -11.16
N VAL A 168 -1.35 12.37 -10.71
CA VAL A 168 0.08 12.10 -10.50
C VAL A 168 0.50 10.99 -11.44
N LEU A 169 1.56 11.21 -12.22
CA LEU A 169 2.16 10.20 -13.09
C LEU A 169 3.50 9.74 -12.54
N ILE A 170 3.60 8.48 -12.16
CA ILE A 170 4.82 7.86 -11.65
C ILE A 170 5.47 7.07 -12.78
N THR A 171 6.67 7.50 -13.19
CA THR A 171 7.46 6.80 -14.22
C THR A 171 8.66 6.11 -13.58
N GLY A 172 9.08 4.98 -14.14
CA GLY A 172 10.27 4.27 -13.68
C GLY A 172 10.26 2.79 -14.05
N GLU A 173 11.44 2.19 -14.08
CA GLU A 173 11.61 0.78 -14.40
C GLU A 173 10.85 -0.13 -13.45
N THR A 174 10.67 -1.39 -13.87
CA THR A 174 10.08 -2.41 -13.00
C THR A 174 10.92 -2.58 -11.73
N GLY A 175 10.25 -2.66 -10.57
CA GLY A 175 10.92 -2.87 -9.29
C GLY A 175 11.52 -1.62 -8.64
N THR A 176 11.33 -0.41 -9.18
CA THR A 176 11.81 0.86 -8.57
C THR A 176 10.99 1.35 -7.41
N GLY A 177 9.78 0.79 -7.16
CA GLY A 177 8.93 1.15 -6.04
C GLY A 177 7.74 2.03 -6.39
N LYS A 178 7.25 2.04 -7.64
CA LYS A 178 6.09 2.84 -8.09
C LYS A 178 4.86 2.63 -7.22
N GLU A 179 4.52 1.38 -6.91
CA GLU A 179 3.38 1.06 -6.03
C GLU A 179 3.60 1.57 -4.60
N LEU A 180 4.82 1.50 -4.07
CA LEU A 180 5.15 2.05 -2.75
C LEU A 180 4.93 3.56 -2.72
N VAL A 181 5.34 4.28 -3.76
CA VAL A 181 5.12 5.73 -3.90
C VAL A 181 3.63 6.05 -3.94
N ALA A 182 2.83 5.30 -4.69
CA ALA A 182 1.38 5.48 -4.72
C ALA A 182 0.73 5.26 -3.33
N ASN A 183 1.16 4.24 -2.58
CA ASN A 183 0.73 4.02 -1.20
C ASN A 183 1.12 5.20 -0.30
N ILE A 184 2.36 5.69 -0.37
CA ILE A 184 2.82 6.84 0.42
C ILE A 184 1.95 8.07 0.13
N ILE A 185 1.65 8.35 -1.14
CA ILE A 185 0.79 9.47 -1.51
C ILE A 185 -0.61 9.34 -0.92
N HIS A 186 -1.22 8.15 -1.00
CA HIS A 186 -2.57 7.95 -0.48
C HIS A 186 -2.61 8.05 1.05
N TYR A 187 -1.80 7.25 1.76
CA TYR A 187 -1.86 7.13 3.22
C TYR A 187 -1.37 8.35 4.00
N ASN A 188 -0.72 9.32 3.33
CA ASN A 188 -0.36 10.61 3.92
C ASN A 188 -1.27 11.77 3.45
N SER A 189 -2.27 11.50 2.59
CA SER A 189 -3.18 12.51 2.05
C SER A 189 -4.41 12.77 2.95
N PRO A 190 -5.17 13.85 2.71
CA PRO A 190 -6.47 14.05 3.35
C PRO A 190 -7.48 12.92 3.08
N ARG A 191 -7.23 12.08 2.06
CA ARG A 191 -8.07 10.93 1.67
C ARG A 191 -7.59 9.60 2.28
N LYS A 192 -6.69 9.62 3.27
CA LYS A 192 -6.06 8.42 3.85
C LYS A 192 -7.04 7.39 4.43
N GLU A 193 -8.20 7.86 4.91
CA GLU A 193 -9.29 7.02 5.45
C GLU A 193 -10.37 6.68 4.41
N ARG A 194 -10.16 7.09 3.16
CA ARG A 194 -11.06 6.84 2.04
C ARG A 194 -10.57 5.65 1.21
N PRO A 195 -11.40 5.09 0.33
CA PRO A 195 -11.00 3.94 -0.48
C PRO A 195 -9.72 4.19 -1.27
N PHE A 196 -8.80 3.21 -1.27
CA PHE A 196 -7.65 3.17 -2.15
C PHE A 196 -7.76 1.97 -3.08
N ILE A 197 -8.25 2.21 -4.28
CA ILE A 197 -8.51 1.18 -5.27
C ILE A 197 -7.32 1.07 -6.22
N LYS A 198 -6.75 -0.13 -6.33
CA LYS A 198 -5.62 -0.43 -7.21
C LYS A 198 -6.11 -1.26 -8.39
N VAL A 199 -5.74 -0.85 -9.59
CA VAL A 199 -6.07 -1.54 -10.83
C VAL A 199 -4.78 -1.75 -11.62
N SER A 200 -4.47 -3.01 -11.95
CA SER A 200 -3.39 -3.34 -12.88
C SER A 200 -3.97 -3.42 -14.28
N CYS A 201 -3.45 -2.61 -15.19
CA CYS A 201 -3.95 -2.51 -16.56
C CYS A 201 -3.46 -3.65 -17.48
N ALA A 202 -2.41 -4.38 -17.04
CA ALA A 202 -1.74 -5.41 -17.85
C ALA A 202 -2.37 -6.82 -17.77
N ILE A 203 -3.25 -7.10 -16.79
CA ILE A 203 -3.59 -8.48 -16.41
C ILE A 203 -4.86 -9.00 -17.10
N LEU A 204 -5.76 -8.13 -17.59
CA LEU A 204 -7.09 -8.53 -18.01
C LEU A 204 -7.29 -8.42 -19.51
N PRO A 205 -8.03 -9.37 -20.14
CA PRO A 205 -8.55 -9.17 -21.49
C PRO A 205 -9.38 -7.88 -21.56
N ARG A 206 -9.36 -7.23 -22.72
CA ARG A 206 -9.97 -5.91 -22.94
C ARG A 206 -11.40 -5.76 -22.39
N GLU A 207 -12.29 -6.70 -22.75
CA GLU A 207 -13.71 -6.65 -22.36
C GLU A 207 -13.89 -6.78 -20.83
N MET A 208 -13.06 -7.61 -20.21
CA MET A 208 -13.06 -7.76 -18.75
C MET A 208 -12.51 -6.51 -18.06
N PHE A 209 -11.44 -5.90 -18.60
CA PHE A 209 -10.85 -4.68 -18.06
C PHE A 209 -11.86 -3.51 -18.10
N GLU A 210 -12.57 -3.34 -19.22
CA GLU A 210 -13.60 -2.31 -19.36
C GLU A 210 -14.72 -2.50 -18.34
N SER A 211 -15.23 -3.72 -18.22
CA SER A 211 -16.28 -4.09 -17.27
C SER A 211 -15.83 -3.93 -15.82
N GLU A 212 -14.56 -4.24 -15.48
CA GLU A 212 -14.03 -4.02 -14.15
C GLU A 212 -13.86 -2.55 -13.81
N LEU A 213 -13.34 -1.75 -14.75
CA LEU A 213 -13.04 -0.35 -14.48
C LEU A 213 -14.30 0.51 -14.43
N PHE A 214 -15.21 0.37 -15.41
CA PHE A 214 -16.40 1.23 -15.56
C PHE A 214 -17.68 0.61 -15.01
N GLY A 215 -17.72 -0.71 -14.76
CA GLY A 215 -18.92 -1.44 -14.39
C GLY A 215 -19.86 -1.69 -15.57
N HIS A 216 -20.89 -2.50 -15.36
CA HIS A 216 -21.89 -2.81 -16.39
C HIS A 216 -23.28 -3.00 -15.77
N ILE A 217 -24.31 -2.85 -16.58
CA ILE A 217 -25.67 -3.26 -16.25
C ILE A 217 -25.96 -4.65 -16.81
N LYS A 218 -26.94 -5.34 -16.23
CA LYS A 218 -27.43 -6.62 -16.74
C LYS A 218 -27.80 -6.53 -18.22
N GLY A 219 -27.32 -7.48 -19.02
CA GLY A 219 -27.58 -7.54 -20.46
C GLY A 219 -26.68 -6.65 -21.33
N ALA A 220 -25.67 -5.96 -20.78
CA ALA A 220 -24.78 -5.08 -21.52
C ALA A 220 -23.92 -5.81 -22.56
N PHE A 221 -23.60 -7.09 -22.33
CA PHE A 221 -22.87 -7.99 -23.24
C PHE A 221 -23.20 -9.45 -22.93
N THR A 222 -22.78 -10.39 -23.78
CA THR A 222 -22.95 -11.83 -23.58
C THR A 222 -22.23 -12.27 -22.30
N GLY A 223 -23.00 -12.70 -21.27
CA GLY A 223 -22.47 -13.07 -19.95
C GLY A 223 -22.71 -12.03 -18.84
N ALA A 224 -23.27 -10.87 -19.14
CA ALA A 224 -23.67 -9.87 -18.13
C ALA A 224 -24.98 -10.29 -17.43
N ILE A 225 -24.90 -11.25 -16.50
CA ILE A 225 -26.07 -11.84 -15.81
C ILE A 225 -26.65 -10.88 -14.75
N LYS A 226 -25.84 -10.03 -14.14
CA LYS A 226 -26.23 -9.07 -13.09
C LYS A 226 -25.52 -7.74 -13.28
N ASP A 227 -26.01 -6.70 -12.60
CA ASP A 227 -25.30 -5.43 -12.53
C ASP A 227 -23.99 -5.57 -11.74
N ARG A 228 -22.95 -4.88 -12.20
CA ARG A 228 -21.65 -4.80 -11.51
C ARG A 228 -21.21 -3.35 -11.39
N ILE A 229 -20.83 -2.98 -10.17
CA ILE A 229 -20.20 -1.69 -9.87
C ILE A 229 -18.74 -1.73 -10.37
N GLY A 230 -18.28 -0.65 -11.02
CA GLY A 230 -16.91 -0.53 -11.50
C GLY A 230 -15.93 -0.03 -10.45
N LYS A 231 -14.64 -0.30 -10.66
CA LYS A 231 -13.55 0.15 -9.77
C LYS A 231 -13.48 1.67 -9.63
N LEU A 232 -13.90 2.43 -10.64
CA LEU A 232 -14.03 3.88 -10.57
C LEU A 232 -15.10 4.29 -9.56
N GLU A 233 -16.25 3.65 -9.55
CA GLU A 233 -17.30 3.94 -8.57
C GLU A 233 -16.88 3.52 -7.15
N GLU A 234 -16.19 2.39 -6.99
CA GLU A 234 -15.64 1.94 -5.70
C GLU A 234 -14.62 2.94 -5.14
N ALA A 235 -13.88 3.65 -6.01
CA ALA A 235 -12.87 4.64 -5.64
C ALA A 235 -13.45 6.02 -5.28
N ASN A 236 -14.77 6.21 -5.38
CA ASN A 236 -15.39 7.52 -5.20
C ASN A 236 -15.12 8.11 -3.79
N GLY A 237 -14.75 9.37 -3.74
CA GLY A 237 -14.29 10.07 -2.54
C GLY A 237 -12.86 9.72 -2.12
N GLY A 238 -12.20 8.76 -2.78
CA GLY A 238 -10.89 8.21 -2.42
C GLY A 238 -9.80 8.43 -3.48
N THR A 239 -8.99 7.40 -3.70
CA THR A 239 -7.87 7.42 -4.64
C THR A 239 -7.89 6.18 -5.54
N LEU A 240 -7.70 6.38 -6.82
CA LEU A 240 -7.50 5.31 -7.81
C LEU A 240 -6.02 5.24 -8.19
N PHE A 241 -5.42 4.06 -8.11
CA PHE A 241 -4.09 3.78 -8.61
C PHE A 241 -4.17 2.88 -9.83
N LEU A 242 -3.73 3.38 -10.99
CA LEU A 242 -3.63 2.66 -12.25
C LEU A 242 -2.16 2.25 -12.47
N ASP A 243 -1.86 0.96 -12.35
CA ASP A 243 -0.51 0.46 -12.65
C ASP A 243 -0.41 -0.04 -14.10
N ASP A 244 0.76 0.14 -14.71
CA ASP A 244 1.04 -0.17 -16.11
C ASP A 244 0.02 0.47 -17.08
N VAL A 245 -0.23 1.80 -16.97
CA VAL A 245 -1.21 2.52 -17.82
C VAL A 245 -0.86 2.49 -19.30
N ASP A 246 0.39 2.20 -19.64
CA ASP A 246 0.87 1.99 -21.01
C ASP A 246 0.26 0.77 -21.69
N ASP A 247 -0.35 -0.16 -20.95
CA ASP A 247 -1.00 -1.36 -21.48
C ASP A 247 -2.52 -1.17 -21.66
N ILE A 248 -3.10 0.02 -21.38
CA ILE A 248 -4.53 0.30 -21.60
C ILE A 248 -4.83 0.36 -23.11
N PRO A 249 -5.82 -0.41 -23.61
CA PRO A 249 -6.23 -0.36 -25.01
C PRO A 249 -6.65 1.04 -25.46
N LEU A 250 -6.26 1.44 -26.67
CA LEU A 250 -6.45 2.81 -27.21
C LEU A 250 -7.92 3.29 -27.15
N GLU A 251 -8.87 2.42 -27.34
CA GLU A 251 -10.30 2.74 -27.29
C GLU A 251 -10.77 3.05 -25.87
N LEU A 252 -10.21 2.38 -24.85
CA LEU A 252 -10.54 2.64 -23.45
C LEU A 252 -9.85 3.89 -22.91
N GLN A 253 -8.75 4.31 -23.55
CA GLN A 253 -8.12 5.59 -23.23
C GLN A 253 -9.05 6.78 -23.45
N VAL A 254 -9.99 6.70 -24.42
CA VAL A 254 -11.01 7.74 -24.65
C VAL A 254 -11.96 7.88 -23.45
N LYS A 255 -12.43 6.75 -22.91
CA LYS A 255 -13.33 6.74 -21.77
C LYS A 255 -12.62 7.22 -20.49
N LEU A 256 -11.36 6.80 -20.31
CA LEU A 256 -10.54 7.25 -19.18
C LEU A 256 -10.25 8.75 -19.27
N LEU A 257 -9.97 9.28 -20.47
CA LEU A 257 -9.77 10.71 -20.69
C LEU A 257 -11.00 11.51 -20.27
N ARG A 258 -12.19 11.09 -20.70
CA ARG A 258 -13.45 11.74 -20.32
C ARG A 258 -13.63 11.75 -18.80
N PHE A 259 -13.38 10.62 -18.14
CA PHE A 259 -13.42 10.57 -16.67
C PHE A 259 -12.45 11.55 -16.02
N ILE A 260 -11.19 11.61 -16.46
CA ILE A 260 -10.18 12.49 -15.86
C ILE A 260 -10.49 13.98 -16.10
N GLN A 261 -11.16 14.31 -17.22
CA GLN A 261 -11.52 15.70 -17.57
C GLN A 261 -12.78 16.18 -16.87
N GLU A 262 -13.82 15.36 -16.88
CA GLU A 262 -15.19 15.73 -16.46
C GLU A 262 -15.56 15.20 -15.08
N GLY A 263 -14.83 14.21 -14.56
CA GLY A 263 -15.19 13.50 -13.32
C GLY A 263 -16.42 12.63 -13.48
N GLU A 264 -16.76 12.22 -14.71
CA GLU A 264 -18.01 11.53 -15.02
C GLU A 264 -17.76 10.22 -15.74
N ILE A 265 -18.55 9.21 -15.41
CA ILE A 265 -18.53 7.89 -16.07
C ILE A 265 -19.95 7.45 -16.45
N GLN A 266 -19.98 6.44 -17.35
CA GLN A 266 -21.18 5.68 -17.68
C GLN A 266 -20.85 4.20 -17.59
N ARG A 267 -21.74 3.39 -16.96
CA ARG A 267 -21.60 1.93 -16.97
C ARG A 267 -21.84 1.39 -18.37
N ILE A 268 -21.21 0.28 -18.71
CA ILE A 268 -21.44 -0.39 -19.98
C ILE A 268 -22.91 -0.77 -20.09
N GLY A 269 -23.53 -0.43 -21.22
CA GLY A 269 -24.94 -0.65 -21.48
C GLY A 269 -25.90 0.40 -20.88
N SER A 270 -25.37 1.42 -20.17
CA SER A 270 -26.18 2.49 -19.54
C SER A 270 -25.81 3.86 -20.08
N ASN A 271 -26.83 4.71 -20.29
CA ASN A 271 -26.62 6.13 -20.63
C ASN A 271 -26.64 7.03 -19.39
N LYS A 272 -26.79 6.46 -18.18
CA LYS A 272 -26.82 7.23 -16.94
C LYS A 272 -25.41 7.71 -16.60
N THR A 273 -25.22 9.01 -16.49
CA THR A 273 -23.96 9.63 -16.06
C THR A 273 -23.84 9.62 -14.54
N ILE A 274 -22.69 9.23 -14.04
CA ILE A 274 -22.34 9.15 -12.61
C ILE A 274 -21.16 10.08 -12.38
N LYS A 275 -21.31 11.07 -11.48
CA LYS A 275 -20.22 11.98 -11.08
C LYS A 275 -19.39 11.36 -9.97
N LEU A 276 -18.07 11.45 -10.08
CA LEU A 276 -17.11 10.88 -9.15
C LEU A 276 -16.06 11.92 -8.77
N ASP A 277 -15.67 11.92 -7.50
CA ASP A 277 -14.55 12.70 -6.99
C ASP A 277 -13.41 11.75 -6.60
N ILE A 278 -12.42 11.58 -7.47
CA ILE A 278 -11.33 10.60 -7.30
C ILE A 278 -9.99 11.27 -7.56
N LYS A 279 -9.03 11.08 -6.65
CA LYS A 279 -7.63 11.39 -6.92
C LYS A 279 -7.02 10.26 -7.76
N VAL A 280 -6.49 10.59 -8.94
CA VAL A 280 -5.88 9.62 -9.85
C VAL A 280 -4.37 9.61 -9.70
N ILE A 281 -3.80 8.42 -9.47
CA ILE A 281 -2.37 8.15 -9.50
C ILE A 281 -2.14 7.09 -10.57
N SER A 282 -1.26 7.36 -11.52
CA SER A 282 -0.94 6.44 -12.61
C SER A 282 0.53 6.06 -12.58
N ALA A 283 0.85 4.83 -12.94
CA ALA A 283 2.22 4.36 -13.03
C ALA A 283 2.50 3.71 -14.39
N THR A 284 3.72 3.90 -14.90
CA THR A 284 4.19 3.29 -16.14
C THR A 284 5.69 2.98 -16.09
N LYS A 285 6.09 1.97 -16.84
CA LYS A 285 7.50 1.61 -17.08
C LYS A 285 8.03 2.14 -18.40
N LYS A 286 7.13 2.59 -19.31
CA LYS A 286 7.48 3.08 -20.65
C LYS A 286 7.34 4.60 -20.72
N ASP A 287 7.99 5.21 -21.68
CA ASP A 287 7.79 6.62 -22.00
C ASP A 287 6.46 6.81 -22.75
N LEU A 288 5.46 7.40 -22.06
CA LEU A 288 4.15 7.67 -22.65
C LEU A 288 4.22 8.75 -23.75
N CYS A 289 5.20 9.65 -23.70
CA CYS A 289 5.41 10.63 -24.75
C CYS A 289 5.81 9.94 -26.05
N GLU A 290 6.81 9.07 -26.01
CA GLU A 290 7.24 8.24 -27.14
C GLU A 290 6.11 7.35 -27.67
N LEU A 291 5.34 6.71 -26.77
CA LEU A 291 4.17 5.89 -27.16
C LEU A 291 3.08 6.74 -27.84
N SER A 292 2.92 8.00 -27.43
CA SER A 292 1.94 8.89 -28.05
C SER A 292 2.35 9.32 -29.46
N GLU A 293 3.65 9.50 -29.72
CA GLU A 293 4.18 9.78 -31.06
C GLU A 293 3.99 8.58 -31.99
N LYS A 294 4.08 7.34 -31.45
CA LYS A 294 3.83 6.10 -32.20
C LYS A 294 2.34 5.79 -32.37
N GLY A 295 1.42 6.60 -31.86
CA GLY A 295 -0.03 6.38 -31.93
C GLY A 295 -0.55 5.20 -31.07
N ILE A 296 0.27 4.66 -30.16
CA ILE A 296 -0.10 3.57 -29.25
C ILE A 296 -0.78 4.13 -27.98
N PHE A 297 -0.44 5.36 -27.61
CA PHE A 297 -1.06 6.07 -26.50
C PHE A 297 -1.61 7.42 -26.97
N ARG A 298 -2.73 7.88 -26.43
CA ARG A 298 -3.32 9.17 -26.83
C ARG A 298 -2.56 10.34 -26.20
N LYS A 299 -2.20 11.31 -27.02
CA LYS A 299 -1.47 12.51 -26.60
C LYS A 299 -2.27 13.38 -25.60
N ASP A 300 -3.58 13.48 -25.81
CA ASP A 300 -4.49 14.22 -24.91
C ASP A 300 -4.58 13.57 -23.52
N LEU A 301 -4.66 12.24 -23.43
CA LEU A 301 -4.65 11.51 -22.18
C LEU A 301 -3.29 11.65 -21.45
N TYR A 302 -2.17 11.57 -22.19
CA TYR A 302 -0.84 11.79 -21.62
C TYR A 302 -0.74 13.12 -20.88
N TYR A 303 -1.15 14.24 -21.52
CA TYR A 303 -1.08 15.55 -20.87
C TYR A 303 -2.01 15.68 -19.65
N ARG A 304 -3.12 14.95 -19.63
CA ARG A 304 -4.03 14.95 -18.48
C ARG A 304 -3.54 14.09 -17.31
N LEU A 305 -2.81 13.03 -17.58
CA LEU A 305 -2.15 12.21 -16.54
C LEU A 305 -0.88 12.87 -16.01
N ASN A 306 -0.12 13.54 -16.88
CA ASN A 306 1.20 14.10 -16.56
C ASN A 306 1.14 15.54 -16.01
N VAL A 307 0.24 15.77 -15.03
CA VAL A 307 0.14 17.07 -14.35
C VAL A 307 1.23 17.20 -13.29
N LEU A 308 1.42 16.16 -12.48
CA LEU A 308 2.51 16.08 -11.51
C LEU A 308 3.37 14.84 -11.80
N PRO A 309 4.48 14.98 -12.56
CA PRO A 309 5.36 13.87 -12.86
C PRO A 309 6.25 13.52 -11.66
N ILE A 310 6.39 12.22 -11.37
CA ILE A 310 7.35 11.67 -10.42
C ILE A 310 8.15 10.60 -11.15
N ASN A 311 9.42 10.87 -11.45
CA ASN A 311 10.31 9.95 -12.13
C ASN A 311 11.19 9.21 -11.14
N LEU A 312 11.05 7.87 -11.05
CA LEU A 312 11.83 7.03 -10.15
C LEU A 312 13.08 6.52 -10.86
N LEU A 313 14.24 6.96 -10.38
CA LEU A 313 15.51 6.51 -10.90
C LEU A 313 15.77 5.03 -10.61
N PRO A 314 16.36 4.28 -11.56
CA PRO A 314 16.80 2.93 -11.32
C PRO A 314 17.93 2.89 -10.28
N VAL A 315 18.06 1.76 -9.59
CA VAL A 315 19.03 1.59 -8.49
C VAL A 315 20.48 1.83 -8.95
N ARG A 316 20.82 1.46 -10.18
CA ARG A 316 22.15 1.71 -10.77
C ARG A 316 22.53 3.19 -10.89
N SER A 317 21.57 4.09 -10.86
CA SER A 317 21.78 5.54 -10.87
C SER A 317 21.83 6.17 -9.47
N ARG A 318 21.69 5.36 -8.42
CA ARG A 318 21.77 5.75 -7.00
C ARG A 318 22.42 4.64 -6.17
N VAL A 319 23.63 4.26 -6.58
CA VAL A 319 24.36 3.13 -6.01
C VAL A 319 24.68 3.27 -4.51
N GLU A 320 24.73 4.51 -4.01
CA GLU A 320 24.86 4.81 -2.58
C GLU A 320 23.70 4.30 -1.73
N ASP A 321 22.52 4.07 -2.31
CA ASP A 321 21.35 3.53 -1.60
C ASP A 321 21.40 1.99 -1.50
N VAL A 322 22.21 1.30 -2.32
CA VAL A 322 22.26 -0.17 -2.37
C VAL A 322 22.61 -0.81 -1.02
N PRO A 323 23.65 -0.37 -0.30
CA PRO A 323 23.99 -0.94 1.01
C PRO A 323 22.85 -0.83 2.01
N ILE A 324 22.20 0.33 2.06
CA ILE A 324 21.11 0.62 3.00
C ILE A 324 19.87 -0.22 2.68
N LEU A 325 19.53 -0.35 1.40
CA LEU A 325 18.43 -1.19 0.94
C LEU A 325 18.68 -2.66 1.27
N PHE A 326 19.87 -3.16 0.98
CA PHE A 326 20.24 -4.56 1.26
C PHE A 326 20.23 -4.84 2.76
N GLU A 327 20.85 -3.99 3.58
CA GLU A 327 20.85 -4.09 5.04
C GLU A 327 19.44 -4.07 5.62
N HIS A 328 18.59 -3.20 5.12
CA HIS A 328 17.17 -3.12 5.53
C HIS A 328 16.45 -4.45 5.29
N PHE A 329 16.57 -5.04 4.09
CA PHE A 329 15.91 -6.31 3.80
C PHE A 329 16.51 -7.47 4.58
N VAL A 330 17.85 -7.51 4.75
CA VAL A 330 18.49 -8.50 5.62
C VAL A 330 17.97 -8.42 7.05
N LYS A 331 17.80 -7.22 7.62
CA LYS A 331 17.22 -7.02 8.97
C LYS A 331 15.78 -7.55 9.07
N ILE A 332 14.98 -7.37 8.03
CA ILE A 332 13.61 -7.89 7.97
C ILE A 332 13.61 -9.43 7.99
N PHE A 333 14.41 -10.07 7.13
CA PHE A 333 14.40 -11.52 6.96
C PHE A 333 15.14 -12.26 8.08
N ALA A 334 16.25 -11.70 8.57
CA ALA A 334 17.09 -12.29 9.61
C ALA A 334 16.65 -11.93 11.03
N LYS A 335 15.63 -11.10 11.22
CA LYS A 335 15.19 -10.60 12.54
C LYS A 335 16.36 -10.04 13.37
N ASN A 336 17.24 -9.26 12.75
CA ASN A 336 18.45 -8.62 13.31
C ASN A 336 19.54 -9.59 13.84
N ARG A 337 19.58 -10.85 13.40
CA ARG A 337 20.54 -11.85 13.90
C ARG A 337 21.79 -12.01 13.07
N ILE A 338 21.85 -11.39 11.87
CA ILE A 338 22.92 -11.60 10.89
C ILE A 338 23.70 -10.31 10.70
N LYS A 339 25.06 -10.43 10.71
CA LYS A 339 25.99 -9.35 10.35
C LYS A 339 26.33 -9.43 8.86
N ILE A 340 26.69 -8.31 8.25
CA ILE A 340 27.09 -8.23 6.84
C ILE A 340 28.56 -7.80 6.81
N SER A 341 29.41 -8.52 6.09
CA SER A 341 30.79 -8.13 5.87
C SER A 341 30.89 -6.93 4.93
N GLU A 342 31.80 -6.00 5.19
CA GLU A 342 31.98 -4.78 4.35
C GLU A 342 32.28 -5.12 2.88
N SER A 343 33.03 -6.17 2.64
CA SER A 343 33.36 -6.64 1.29
C SER A 343 32.13 -7.02 0.44
N VAL A 344 31.02 -7.38 1.07
CA VAL A 344 29.74 -7.66 0.41
C VAL A 344 29.20 -6.40 -0.27
N PHE A 345 29.28 -5.25 0.41
CA PHE A 345 28.74 -4.00 -0.12
C PHE A 345 29.46 -3.52 -1.37
N ASP A 346 30.77 -3.81 -1.50
CA ASP A 346 31.52 -3.47 -2.71
C ASP A 346 31.05 -4.29 -3.91
N VAL A 347 30.76 -5.57 -3.70
CA VAL A 347 30.16 -6.43 -4.73
C VAL A 347 28.79 -5.90 -5.15
N LEU A 348 27.93 -5.59 -4.17
CA LEU A 348 26.57 -5.13 -4.41
C LEU A 348 26.51 -3.76 -5.13
N LYS A 349 27.42 -2.83 -4.80
CA LYS A 349 27.51 -1.50 -5.47
C LYS A 349 27.91 -1.61 -6.94
N ASN A 350 28.67 -2.62 -7.29
CA ASN A 350 29.19 -2.81 -8.65
C ASN A 350 28.26 -3.62 -9.56
N TYR A 351 27.14 -4.11 -9.05
CA TYR A 351 26.12 -4.81 -9.83
C TYR A 351 25.07 -3.83 -10.41
N ASN A 352 24.55 -4.13 -11.57
CA ASN A 352 23.65 -3.21 -12.31
C ASN A 352 22.21 -3.20 -11.84
N TRP A 353 21.77 -4.17 -11.05
CA TRP A 353 20.42 -4.28 -10.50
C TRP A 353 19.29 -4.14 -11.54
N PRO A 354 19.20 -4.99 -12.57
CA PRO A 354 18.15 -4.88 -13.60
C PRO A 354 16.73 -5.00 -13.05
N GLY A 355 16.54 -5.74 -11.95
CA GLY A 355 15.26 -5.84 -11.25
C GLY A 355 15.07 -4.82 -10.12
N ASN A 356 15.98 -3.85 -10.00
CA ASN A 356 15.93 -2.73 -9.05
C ASN A 356 15.72 -3.19 -7.59
N ILE A 357 14.86 -2.50 -6.82
CA ILE A 357 14.60 -2.81 -5.39
C ILE A 357 13.98 -4.20 -5.22
N ARG A 358 13.16 -4.64 -6.18
CA ARG A 358 12.55 -5.99 -6.13
C ARG A 358 13.61 -7.08 -6.17
N GLU A 359 14.63 -6.90 -6.99
CA GLU A 359 15.77 -7.82 -7.05
C GLU A 359 16.61 -7.77 -5.78
N ILE A 360 16.95 -6.59 -5.26
CA ILE A 360 17.67 -6.44 -3.99
C ILE A 360 16.95 -7.20 -2.87
N LYS A 361 15.62 -7.05 -2.77
CA LYS A 361 14.80 -7.75 -1.78
C LYS A 361 14.93 -9.26 -1.91
N ASN A 362 14.76 -9.80 -3.13
CA ASN A 362 14.85 -11.24 -3.39
C ASN A 362 16.25 -11.79 -3.11
N ILE A 363 17.30 -11.04 -3.50
CA ILE A 363 18.69 -11.43 -3.23
C ILE A 363 18.98 -11.40 -1.72
N ALA A 364 18.53 -10.39 -0.99
CA ALA A 364 18.69 -10.35 0.46
C ALA A 364 18.01 -11.53 1.15
N GLU A 365 16.77 -11.88 0.75
CA GLU A 365 16.04 -13.03 1.27
C GLU A 365 16.79 -14.34 1.00
N ARG A 366 17.21 -14.57 -0.25
CA ARG A 366 17.98 -15.75 -0.65
C ARG A 366 19.31 -15.85 0.10
N THR A 367 20.00 -14.73 0.26
CA THR A 367 21.28 -14.66 0.98
C THR A 367 21.12 -15.02 2.45
N VAL A 368 20.06 -14.52 3.11
CA VAL A 368 19.76 -14.85 4.51
C VAL A 368 19.50 -16.35 4.68
N ILE A 369 18.71 -16.96 3.77
CA ILE A 369 18.40 -18.40 3.80
C ILE A 369 19.67 -19.26 3.63
N MET A 370 20.61 -18.81 2.78
CA MET A 370 21.84 -19.53 2.47
C MET A 370 22.99 -19.26 3.45
N THR A 371 22.79 -18.38 4.44
CA THR A 371 23.84 -18.04 5.42
C THR A 371 23.84 -19.02 6.59
N GLU A 372 24.87 -19.83 6.73
CA GLU A 372 25.03 -20.81 7.81
C GLU A 372 25.56 -20.20 9.12
N ASN A 373 26.45 -19.23 9.03
CA ASN A 373 27.16 -18.62 10.16
C ASN A 373 26.70 -17.18 10.35
N ASN A 374 25.86 -16.79 11.17
CA ASN A 374 25.34 -15.44 11.49
C ASN A 374 26.09 -14.21 10.86
N THR A 375 26.83 -14.41 9.75
CA THR A 375 27.59 -13.40 9.02
C THR A 375 27.52 -13.66 7.52
N ILE A 376 26.94 -12.72 6.77
CA ILE A 376 26.93 -12.74 5.30
C ILE A 376 28.31 -12.38 4.80
N GLN A 377 28.90 -13.29 4.00
CA GLN A 377 30.15 -13.10 3.27
C GLN A 377 29.87 -13.07 1.76
N ILE A 378 30.86 -12.73 0.95
CA ILE A 378 30.75 -12.75 -0.53
C ILE A 378 30.28 -14.12 -1.03
N THR A 379 30.73 -15.20 -0.41
CA THR A 379 30.38 -16.59 -0.74
C THR A 379 28.91 -16.91 -0.48
N SER A 380 28.22 -16.11 0.37
CA SER A 380 26.77 -16.24 0.64
C SER A 380 25.92 -15.59 -0.45
N LEU A 381 26.52 -14.75 -1.30
CA LEU A 381 25.82 -14.11 -2.41
C LEU A 381 25.59 -15.10 -3.57
N PRO A 382 24.49 -14.97 -4.32
CA PRO A 382 24.28 -15.73 -5.54
C PRO A 382 25.42 -15.50 -6.56
N LEU A 383 25.83 -16.57 -7.26
CA LEU A 383 26.92 -16.52 -8.25
C LEU A 383 26.71 -15.46 -9.33
N GLU A 384 25.45 -15.21 -9.71
CA GLU A 384 25.06 -14.19 -10.70
C GLU A 384 25.51 -12.78 -10.28
N ILE A 385 25.43 -12.48 -8.98
CA ILE A 385 25.85 -11.19 -8.42
C ILE A 385 27.38 -11.10 -8.42
N ILE A 386 28.06 -12.17 -8.00
CA ILE A 386 29.52 -12.20 -7.92
C ILE A 386 30.16 -12.10 -9.30
N GLN A 387 29.66 -12.85 -10.29
CA GLN A 387 30.24 -12.90 -11.64
C GLN A 387 29.96 -11.65 -12.48
N ASN A 388 28.77 -11.01 -12.27
CA ASN A 388 28.36 -9.80 -13.02
C ASN A 388 28.69 -8.51 -12.26
N SER A 389 29.21 -8.58 -11.04
CA SER A 389 29.78 -7.40 -10.40
C SER A 389 31.07 -7.02 -11.13
N LYS A 390 31.19 -5.78 -11.59
CA LYS A 390 32.36 -5.25 -12.32
C LYS A 390 33.60 -5.12 -11.41
N ILE A 391 33.79 -6.04 -10.45
CA ILE A 391 34.96 -6.02 -9.58
C ILE A 391 36.07 -6.80 -10.21
N THR A 392 36.86 -6.10 -11.01
CA THR A 392 38.31 -6.32 -11.08
C THR A 392 38.99 -5.18 -10.30
N LYS A 393 38.75 -5.07 -8.99
CA LYS A 393 39.69 -4.31 -8.15
C LYS A 393 40.86 -5.22 -7.84
N TYR A 394 41.86 -5.10 -8.65
CA TYR A 394 43.17 -5.55 -8.26
C TYR A 394 43.67 -4.59 -7.18
N GLU A 395 43.84 -5.08 -5.95
CA GLU A 395 44.50 -4.32 -4.89
C GLU A 395 45.96 -4.07 -5.34
N ILE A 396 46.34 -2.78 -5.39
CA ILE A 396 47.73 -2.41 -5.72
C ILE A 396 48.66 -3.05 -4.70
N GLY A 397 49.55 -3.91 -5.18
CA GLY A 397 50.50 -4.65 -4.34
C GLY A 397 50.14 -6.12 -4.05
N SER A 398 48.89 -6.58 -4.38
CA SER A 398 48.48 -7.99 -4.21
C SER A 398 49.00 -8.91 -5.32
N LYS A 399 49.10 -8.40 -6.54
CA LYS A 399 49.61 -9.07 -7.74
C LYS A 399 50.54 -8.17 -8.53
N SER A 400 51.46 -8.73 -9.30
CA SER A 400 52.27 -7.96 -10.24
C SER A 400 51.39 -7.38 -11.39
N LEU A 401 51.79 -6.28 -12.00
CA LEU A 401 51.12 -5.71 -13.15
C LEU A 401 50.93 -6.72 -14.28
N ASN A 402 51.93 -7.57 -14.52
CA ASN A 402 51.90 -8.61 -15.54
C ASN A 402 50.82 -9.70 -15.24
N GLU A 403 50.66 -10.08 -13.98
CA GLU A 403 49.64 -11.04 -13.58
C GLU A 403 48.24 -10.44 -13.73
N ILE A 404 48.08 -9.17 -13.37
CA ILE A 404 46.79 -8.44 -13.53
C ILE A 404 46.43 -8.34 -15.02
N LEU A 405 47.38 -7.99 -15.87
CA LEU A 405 47.15 -7.92 -17.32
C LEU A 405 46.85 -9.30 -17.92
N ALA A 406 47.50 -10.36 -17.43
CA ALA A 406 47.21 -11.73 -17.87
C ALA A 406 45.77 -12.17 -17.47
N ASP A 407 45.33 -11.90 -16.24
CA ASP A 407 43.98 -12.21 -15.77
C ASP A 407 42.90 -11.49 -16.60
N LEU A 408 43.12 -10.19 -16.89
CA LEU A 408 42.20 -9.39 -17.73
C LEU A 408 42.16 -9.92 -19.17
N GLU A 409 43.31 -10.29 -19.71
CA GLU A 409 43.44 -10.85 -21.07
C GLU A 409 42.69 -12.19 -21.17
N ILE A 410 42.86 -13.07 -20.20
CA ILE A 410 42.15 -14.36 -20.09
C ILE A 410 40.63 -14.13 -20.05
N GLN A 411 40.16 -13.15 -19.27
CA GLN A 411 38.76 -12.82 -19.16
C GLN A 411 38.17 -12.34 -20.50
N LEU A 412 38.86 -11.42 -21.18
CA LEU A 412 38.42 -10.90 -22.47
C LEU A 412 38.41 -11.98 -23.56
N LEU A 413 39.39 -12.87 -23.57
CA LEU A 413 39.46 -14.01 -24.50
C LEU A 413 38.29 -14.96 -24.30
N LYS A 414 37.97 -15.34 -23.04
CA LYS A 414 36.83 -16.21 -22.72
C LYS A 414 35.50 -15.56 -23.10
N GLU A 415 35.30 -14.28 -22.78
CA GLU A 415 34.07 -13.55 -23.13
C GLU A 415 33.86 -13.45 -24.64
N ALA A 416 34.92 -13.19 -25.39
CA ALA A 416 34.84 -13.11 -26.85
C ALA A 416 34.53 -14.48 -27.48
N LEU A 417 35.08 -15.58 -26.95
CA LEU A 417 34.77 -16.93 -27.37
C LEU A 417 33.29 -17.27 -27.10
N GLN A 418 32.78 -16.97 -25.90
CA GLN A 418 31.38 -17.20 -25.57
C GLN A 418 30.45 -16.42 -26.47
N LYS A 419 30.69 -15.11 -26.68
CA LYS A 419 29.88 -14.27 -27.57
C LYS A 419 29.91 -14.68 -29.03
N SER A 420 30.95 -15.38 -29.47
CA SER A 420 31.13 -15.89 -30.81
C SER A 420 30.73 -17.37 -30.97
N ASN A 421 30.09 -17.99 -29.99
CA ASN A 421 29.77 -19.42 -29.96
C ASN A 421 31.03 -20.27 -30.27
N TYR A 422 32.16 -19.95 -29.67
CA TYR A 422 33.45 -20.57 -29.83
C TYR A 422 34.04 -20.49 -31.26
N ASN A 423 33.49 -19.60 -32.12
CA ASN A 423 34.07 -19.34 -33.44
C ASN A 423 35.27 -18.40 -33.31
N LYS A 424 36.49 -18.97 -33.41
CA LYS A 424 37.75 -18.24 -33.26
C LYS A 424 37.92 -17.09 -34.25
N THR A 425 37.42 -17.21 -35.48
CA THR A 425 37.49 -16.13 -36.47
C THR A 425 36.60 -14.95 -36.09
N HIS A 426 35.41 -15.23 -35.57
CA HIS A 426 34.46 -14.19 -35.12
C HIS A 426 34.97 -13.54 -33.81
N ALA A 427 35.51 -14.33 -32.86
CA ALA A 427 36.11 -13.85 -31.63
C ALA A 427 37.29 -12.88 -31.90
N ALA A 428 38.17 -13.23 -32.86
CA ALA A 428 39.29 -12.37 -33.25
C ALA A 428 38.81 -11.02 -33.80
N LYS A 429 37.73 -11.01 -34.60
CA LYS A 429 37.11 -9.78 -35.09
C LYS A 429 36.49 -8.95 -33.95
N LEU A 430 35.82 -9.56 -32.99
CA LEU A 430 35.26 -8.87 -31.80
C LEU A 430 36.36 -8.23 -30.97
N LEU A 431 37.50 -8.89 -30.79
CA LEU A 431 38.64 -8.37 -30.03
C LEU A 431 39.51 -7.43 -30.86
N LYS A 432 39.22 -7.25 -32.17
CA LYS A 432 40.01 -6.43 -33.11
C LYS A 432 41.50 -6.83 -33.17
N ILE A 433 41.77 -8.15 -33.08
CA ILE A 433 43.13 -8.71 -33.21
C ILE A 433 43.20 -9.72 -34.35
N PRO A 434 44.41 -9.95 -34.93
CA PRO A 434 44.62 -10.98 -35.92
C PRO A 434 44.29 -12.38 -35.38
N LEU A 435 43.76 -13.29 -36.20
CA LEU A 435 43.39 -14.63 -35.80
C LEU A 435 44.59 -15.43 -35.23
N ASN A 436 45.77 -15.25 -35.82
CA ASN A 436 47.01 -15.91 -35.34
C ASN A 436 47.40 -15.42 -33.92
N THR A 437 47.18 -14.12 -33.64
CA THR A 437 47.43 -13.54 -32.31
C THR A 437 46.44 -14.13 -31.30
N LEU A 438 45.16 -14.31 -31.68
CA LEU A 438 44.19 -14.96 -30.82
C LEU A 438 44.62 -16.41 -30.49
N ARG A 439 45.00 -17.19 -31.48
CA ARG A 439 45.43 -18.58 -31.29
C ARG A 439 46.62 -18.67 -30.34
N SER A 440 47.67 -17.88 -30.59
CA SER A 440 48.84 -17.83 -29.74
C SER A 440 48.53 -17.46 -28.27
N LYS A 441 47.56 -16.53 -28.06
CA LYS A 441 47.12 -16.16 -26.71
C LYS A 441 46.31 -17.26 -26.04
N LEU A 442 45.44 -17.96 -26.78
CA LEU A 442 44.68 -19.10 -26.27
C LEU A 442 45.60 -20.24 -25.82
N GLU A 443 46.61 -20.57 -26.64
CA GLU A 443 47.65 -21.56 -26.30
C GLU A 443 48.49 -21.14 -25.08
N LYS A 444 48.91 -19.86 -25.04
CA LYS A 444 49.70 -19.30 -23.92
C LYS A 444 48.97 -19.44 -22.57
N TYR A 445 47.64 -19.25 -22.56
CA TYR A 445 46.85 -19.27 -21.34
C TYR A 445 46.13 -20.60 -21.10
N GLY A 446 46.36 -21.63 -21.92
CA GLY A 446 45.75 -22.95 -21.76
C GLY A 446 44.23 -22.96 -21.83
N ILE A 447 43.64 -22.01 -22.59
CA ILE A 447 42.21 -21.95 -22.79
C ILE A 447 41.85 -22.95 -23.88
N ALA A 448 41.33 -24.09 -23.45
CA ALA A 448 40.93 -25.18 -24.36
C ALA A 448 39.77 -24.76 -25.26
N ASP A 449 39.66 -25.44 -26.39
CA ASP A 449 38.69 -25.25 -27.46
C ASP A 449 37.24 -25.48 -27.01
#